data_33fcc477e7ee831b5750ec018e35b240
#
_entry.id   33fcc477e7ee831b5750ec018e35b240
#
_cell.length_a   1.000
_cell.length_b   1.000
_cell.length_c   1.000
_cell.angle_alpha   90.00
_cell.angle_beta   90.00
_cell.angle_gamma   90.00
#
_symmetry.space_group_name_H-M   'P 1'
#
loop_
_entity.id
_entity.type
_entity.pdbx_description
1 polymer ?
#
loop_
_entity_poly.entity_id
_entity_poly.type
_entity_poly.pdbx_seq_one_letter_code
_entity_poly.pdbx_strand_id
1 'polypeptide(L)'
;MKQEAAPKRRGVVHRCGKASGEKKPDHLPEGLAHLQTSLLFLKRSMRTSGSTLQQGIPSLFPETPGSFITSCRRGREKRGRVSIERAVGRLEAGDVFRDWLAGVLWDRLPEPDDEARVYRIEPASHVVCRYEFIDAGISVIGKFFGAPTGAKTRYDANAAMMNEFHLLRSIARWVRVPGALATNSRFHAVLVTEYVPGRTLRELLAAGESLYEPLTGVAHLLRRLHESTQTSCDRERDFAYFHALLDQNGLPAPGRERFGRLLGAWRHSPRICPDAGCVVHGDATPGNYLFDGGTCAVDFEGSRDHAHPIRDLGILASEIKASPGSARAEDYIGHLLWHYSNGEEEFRRNTAQLPFFMALGYLRIARLPWRAAERDWLLGEAEACLAAGPG
;
A
#
# COMPACT_ATOMS: atom_id res chain seq x y z
N MET A 1 61.36 14.09 31.48
CA MET A 1 61.47 13.41 32.81
C MET A 1 60.16 13.53 33.53
N LYS A 2 59.69 12.45 34.10
CA LYS A 2 58.44 12.09 34.79
C LYS A 2 57.35 11.49 33.91
N GLN A 3 57.32 10.14 33.94
CA GLN A 3 56.26 9.26 33.63
C GLN A 3 55.16 9.39 34.68
N GLU A 4 53.89 9.44 34.22
CA GLU A 4 52.74 9.19 35.06
C GLU A 4 51.95 8.02 34.52
N ALA A 5 51.62 7.08 35.45
CA ALA A 5 51.09 5.75 35.20
C ALA A 5 49.56 5.77 35.07
N ALA A 6 49.05 4.94 34.19
CA ALA A 6 47.61 4.69 34.00
C ALA A 6 47.05 3.74 35.10
N PRO A 7 45.80 3.92 35.56
CA PRO A 7 45.17 3.03 36.54
C PRO A 7 44.55 1.79 35.93
N LYS A 8 44.74 0.65 36.60
CA LYS A 8 44.21 -0.68 36.32
C LYS A 8 42.67 -0.71 36.47
N ARG A 9 41.95 -1.17 35.47
CA ARG A 9 40.53 -1.54 35.57
C ARG A 9 40.38 -2.96 36.15
N ARG A 10 39.60 -3.07 37.24
CA ARG A 10 39.19 -4.33 37.87
C ARG A 10 38.05 -4.96 37.03
N GLY A 11 38.22 -6.24 36.69
CA GLY A 11 37.16 -7.05 36.05
C GLY A 11 36.06 -7.41 37.04
N VAL A 12 34.83 -7.27 36.64
CA VAL A 12 33.66 -7.82 37.32
C VAL A 12 33.21 -9.05 36.52
N VAL A 13 33.34 -10.20 37.17
CA VAL A 13 32.84 -11.48 36.66
C VAL A 13 31.37 -11.57 37.00
N HIS A 14 30.49 -11.53 36.00
CA HIS A 14 29.07 -11.89 36.14
C HIS A 14 28.87 -13.38 35.83
N ARG A 15 28.46 -14.13 36.87
CA ARG A 15 28.02 -15.51 36.76
C ARG A 15 26.73 -15.61 35.95
N CYS A 16 26.74 -16.48 34.94
CA CYS A 16 25.61 -16.87 34.15
C CYS A 16 24.75 -17.87 34.98
N GLY A 17 23.57 -17.46 35.43
CA GLY A 17 22.54 -18.30 35.99
C GLY A 17 21.61 -18.81 34.88
N LYS A 18 21.59 -20.13 34.70
CA LYS A 18 20.58 -20.81 33.88
C LYS A 18 19.23 -20.76 34.60
N ALA A 19 18.24 -20.09 33.97
CA ALA A 19 16.84 -20.26 34.33
C ALA A 19 16.08 -20.80 33.09
N SER A 20 15.69 -22.04 33.16
CA SER A 20 14.72 -22.69 32.30
C SER A 20 13.34 -22.17 32.69
N GLY A 21 12.74 -21.33 31.84
CA GLY A 21 11.38 -20.85 31.97
C GLY A 21 10.60 -21.16 30.70
N GLU A 22 9.62 -22.06 30.81
CA GLU A 22 8.59 -22.30 29.80
C GLU A 22 7.90 -21.00 29.48
N LYS A 23 7.95 -20.60 28.23
CA LYS A 23 7.16 -19.46 27.69
C LYS A 23 5.71 -19.89 27.62
N LYS A 24 4.86 -19.38 28.51
CA LYS A 24 3.42 -19.31 28.30
C LYS A 24 3.14 -18.45 27.07
N PRO A 25 2.07 -18.78 26.31
CA PRO A 25 1.67 -17.94 25.18
C PRO A 25 1.35 -16.53 25.68
N ASP A 26 1.88 -15.52 24.99
CA ASP A 26 1.70 -14.11 25.30
C ASP A 26 0.22 -13.77 25.42
N HIS A 27 -0.20 -13.35 26.60
CA HIS A 27 -1.48 -12.69 26.79
C HIS A 27 -1.44 -11.39 25.99
N LEU A 28 -2.34 -11.26 25.01
CA LEU A 28 -2.63 -10.01 24.33
C LEU A 28 -2.90 -8.93 25.39
N PRO A 29 -2.25 -7.76 25.34
CA PRO A 29 -2.45 -6.70 26.34
C PRO A 29 -3.91 -6.25 26.36
N GLU A 30 -4.40 -5.82 27.53
CA GLU A 30 -5.78 -5.33 27.74
C GLU A 30 -6.22 -4.22 26.78
N GLY A 31 -5.27 -3.53 26.13
CA GLY A 31 -5.51 -2.58 25.03
C GLY A 31 -6.24 -3.17 23.82
N LEU A 32 -6.18 -4.48 23.60
CA LEU A 32 -6.92 -5.16 22.52
C LEU A 32 -8.42 -5.31 22.81
N ALA A 33 -8.84 -5.30 24.07
CA ALA A 33 -10.27 -5.24 24.42
C ALA A 33 -10.89 -3.89 24.02
N HIS A 34 -10.12 -2.79 24.11
CA HIS A 34 -10.52 -1.47 23.60
C HIS A 34 -10.52 -1.39 22.07
N LEU A 35 -9.68 -2.18 21.39
CA LEU A 35 -9.71 -2.37 19.94
C LEU A 35 -11.07 -2.83 19.44
N GLN A 36 -11.61 -3.87 20.06
CA GLN A 36 -12.94 -4.39 19.71
C GLN A 36 -14.04 -3.35 19.94
N THR A 37 -13.91 -2.52 20.97
CA THR A 37 -14.89 -1.49 21.29
C THR A 37 -14.85 -0.33 20.28
N SER A 38 -13.66 0.12 19.89
CA SER A 38 -13.49 1.20 18.88
C SER A 38 -13.86 0.74 17.47
N LEU A 39 -13.52 -0.51 17.10
CA LEU A 39 -13.92 -1.12 15.84
C LEU A 39 -15.41 -1.52 15.84
N LEU A 40 -15.98 -1.89 16.99
CA LEU A 40 -17.43 -2.08 17.15
C LEU A 40 -18.19 -0.77 17.03
N PHE A 41 -17.60 0.36 17.44
CA PHE A 41 -18.19 1.68 17.23
C PHE A 41 -18.22 2.03 15.72
N LEU A 42 -17.16 1.75 14.96
CA LEU A 42 -17.17 1.83 13.50
C LEU A 42 -18.23 0.91 12.88
N LYS A 43 -18.32 -0.35 13.33
CA LYS A 43 -19.37 -1.30 12.90
C LYS A 43 -20.78 -0.82 13.26
N ARG A 44 -20.97 -0.24 14.44
CA ARG A 44 -22.29 0.21 14.92
C ARG A 44 -22.75 1.50 14.23
N SER A 45 -21.84 2.43 13.98
CA SER A 45 -22.12 3.65 13.23
C SER A 45 -22.48 3.34 11.77
N MET A 46 -21.82 2.35 11.14
CA MET A 46 -22.12 1.91 9.77
C MET A 46 -23.45 1.15 9.65
N ARG A 47 -23.92 0.47 10.72
CA ARG A 47 -25.19 -0.26 10.71
C ARG A 47 -26.40 0.61 11.01
N THR A 48 -26.27 1.63 11.86
CA THR A 48 -27.38 2.51 12.21
C THR A 48 -27.81 3.43 11.07
N SER A 49 -26.91 3.75 10.13
CA SER A 49 -27.25 4.52 8.92
C SER A 49 -28.04 3.70 7.88
N GLY A 50 -27.95 2.36 7.93
CA GLY A 50 -28.69 1.46 7.03
C GLY A 50 -30.11 1.11 7.48
N SER A 51 -30.44 1.29 8.76
CA SER A 51 -31.73 0.85 9.30
C SER A 51 -32.88 1.84 9.12
N THR A 52 -32.60 3.11 8.75
CA THR A 52 -33.65 4.12 8.57
C THR A 52 -34.19 4.17 7.14
N LEU A 53 -33.60 3.44 6.18
CA LEU A 53 -34.07 3.37 4.79
C LEU A 53 -34.84 2.09 4.45
N GLN A 54 -35.07 1.20 5.42
CA GLN A 54 -35.76 -0.08 5.18
C GLN A 54 -37.26 -0.06 5.49
N GLN A 55 -37.85 1.06 5.84
CA GLN A 55 -39.31 1.17 5.96
C GLN A 55 -39.89 1.87 4.72
N GLY A 56 -40.16 1.08 3.67
CA GLY A 56 -40.95 1.60 2.57
C GLY A 56 -40.77 1.02 1.17
N ILE A 57 -40.09 -0.12 1.00
CA ILE A 57 -40.06 -0.81 -0.31
C ILE A 57 -40.60 -2.23 -0.15
N PRO A 58 -41.68 -2.60 -0.87
CA PRO A 58 -42.19 -3.97 -0.86
C PRO A 58 -41.15 -4.91 -1.50
N SER A 59 -40.93 -6.07 -0.90
CA SER A 59 -40.06 -7.14 -1.38
C SER A 59 -40.52 -7.64 -2.77
N LEU A 60 -39.81 -7.25 -3.81
CA LEU A 60 -39.90 -7.79 -5.16
C LEU A 60 -38.62 -8.58 -5.49
N PHE A 61 -38.39 -9.67 -4.78
CA PHE A 61 -37.45 -10.70 -5.21
C PHE A 61 -38.08 -12.06 -5.04
N PRO A 62 -38.30 -12.81 -6.14
CA PRO A 62 -38.68 -14.22 -6.04
C PRO A 62 -37.47 -15.02 -5.55
N GLU A 63 -37.68 -15.80 -4.51
CA GLU A 63 -36.75 -16.80 -4.03
C GLU A 63 -36.61 -17.92 -5.07
N THR A 64 -35.51 -17.92 -5.82
CA THR A 64 -35.07 -19.13 -6.53
C THR A 64 -33.55 -19.31 -6.32
N PRO A 65 -33.13 -20.44 -5.73
CA PRO A 65 -31.74 -20.67 -5.30
C PRO A 65 -30.74 -20.99 -6.43
N GLY A 66 -31.05 -20.75 -7.69
CA GLY A 66 -30.25 -21.27 -8.81
C GLY A 66 -29.49 -20.24 -9.66
N SER A 67 -29.89 -18.96 -9.67
CA SER A 67 -29.35 -18.00 -10.64
C SER A 67 -28.23 -17.08 -10.09
N PHE A 68 -28.06 -16.99 -8.78
CA PHE A 68 -27.06 -16.12 -8.14
C PHE A 68 -25.62 -16.66 -8.26
N ILE A 69 -25.46 -17.98 -8.39
CA ILE A 69 -24.13 -18.64 -8.41
C ILE A 69 -23.43 -18.46 -9.76
N THR A 70 -24.17 -18.37 -10.86
CA THR A 70 -23.59 -18.23 -12.21
C THR A 70 -23.16 -16.80 -12.55
N SER A 71 -23.84 -15.80 -12.03
CA SER A 71 -23.46 -14.38 -12.20
C SER A 71 -22.22 -14.00 -11.37
N CYS A 72 -22.08 -14.56 -10.16
CA CYS A 72 -20.88 -14.37 -9.33
C CYS A 72 -19.60 -15.01 -9.91
N ARG A 73 -19.69 -16.09 -10.68
CA ARG A 73 -18.51 -16.75 -11.24
C ARG A 73 -17.80 -15.92 -12.33
N ARG A 74 -18.54 -15.21 -13.18
CA ARG A 74 -17.92 -14.34 -14.22
C ARG A 74 -17.30 -13.06 -13.65
N GLY A 75 -17.78 -12.55 -12.51
CA GLY A 75 -17.19 -11.42 -11.80
C GLY A 75 -15.96 -11.80 -10.94
N ARG A 76 -15.88 -13.06 -10.47
CA ARG A 76 -14.78 -13.55 -9.65
C ARG A 76 -13.44 -13.70 -10.40
N GLU A 77 -13.47 -14.04 -11.69
CA GLU A 77 -12.23 -14.21 -12.46
C GLU A 77 -11.44 -12.91 -12.68
N LYS A 78 -12.07 -11.73 -12.55
CA LYS A 78 -11.38 -10.43 -12.64
C LYS A 78 -10.98 -9.84 -11.28
N ARG A 79 -11.42 -10.43 -10.15
CA ARG A 79 -11.35 -9.85 -8.80
C ARG A 79 -10.07 -10.09 -8.02
N GLY A 80 -9.11 -10.75 -8.57
CA GLY A 80 -7.87 -11.08 -7.84
C GLY A 80 -6.83 -11.61 -8.80
N ARG A 81 -6.50 -10.85 -9.85
CA ARG A 81 -5.38 -11.25 -10.66
C ARG A 81 -4.12 -11.11 -9.81
N VAL A 82 -3.68 -12.24 -9.31
CA VAL A 82 -2.32 -12.50 -8.87
C VAL A 82 -1.38 -11.97 -9.95
N SER A 83 -0.30 -11.34 -9.59
CA SER A 83 0.72 -10.92 -10.54
C SER A 83 1.21 -12.14 -11.31
N ILE A 84 1.08 -12.08 -12.64
CA ILE A 84 1.51 -13.17 -13.51
C ILE A 84 2.75 -12.71 -14.27
N GLU A 85 3.83 -13.46 -14.13
CA GLU A 85 4.98 -13.34 -14.99
C GLU A 85 4.77 -14.21 -16.24
N ARG A 86 4.76 -13.59 -17.41
CA ARG A 86 4.63 -14.27 -18.69
C ARG A 86 5.89 -14.08 -19.50
N ALA A 87 6.56 -15.16 -19.85
CA ALA A 87 7.70 -15.13 -20.79
C ALA A 87 7.25 -14.52 -22.12
N VAL A 88 7.96 -13.50 -22.61
CA VAL A 88 7.62 -12.78 -23.84
C VAL A 88 8.74 -12.83 -24.89
N GLY A 89 9.94 -13.22 -24.51
CA GLY A 89 11.07 -13.35 -25.43
C GLY A 89 12.42 -13.42 -24.75
N ARG A 90 13.44 -13.19 -25.58
CA ARG A 90 14.84 -13.06 -25.16
C ARG A 90 15.43 -11.85 -25.85
N LEU A 91 16.46 -11.29 -25.25
CA LEU A 91 17.33 -10.28 -25.82
C LEU A 91 18.72 -10.88 -25.92
N GLU A 92 19.26 -10.90 -27.14
CA GLU A 92 20.60 -11.43 -27.45
C GLU A 92 21.66 -10.32 -27.45
N ALA A 93 22.92 -10.68 -27.41
CA ALA A 93 24.01 -9.73 -27.57
C ALA A 93 23.85 -8.94 -28.91
N GLY A 94 24.06 -7.66 -28.87
CA GLY A 94 23.81 -6.77 -30.01
C GLY A 94 22.40 -6.11 -30.01
N ASP A 95 21.45 -6.55 -29.16
CA ASP A 95 20.24 -5.79 -28.90
C ASP A 95 20.58 -4.52 -28.10
N VAL A 96 20.22 -3.37 -28.64
CA VAL A 96 20.63 -2.05 -28.10
C VAL A 96 20.16 -1.85 -26.64
N PHE A 97 18.98 -2.35 -26.29
CA PHE A 97 18.48 -2.24 -24.92
C PHE A 97 19.20 -3.22 -23.98
N ARG A 98 19.43 -4.47 -24.44
CA ARG A 98 20.16 -5.47 -23.68
C ARG A 98 21.60 -5.02 -23.42
N ASP A 99 22.30 -4.50 -24.44
CA ASP A 99 23.69 -4.06 -24.30
C ASP A 99 23.81 -2.87 -23.34
N TRP A 100 22.84 -1.94 -23.39
CA TRP A 100 22.76 -0.87 -22.41
C TRP A 100 22.54 -1.43 -21.00
N LEU A 101 21.63 -2.40 -20.84
CA LEU A 101 21.33 -3.03 -19.55
C LEU A 101 22.53 -3.81 -19.00
N ALA A 102 23.27 -4.53 -19.86
CA ALA A 102 24.52 -5.17 -19.49
C ALA A 102 25.58 -4.15 -19.04
N GLY A 103 25.65 -2.99 -19.71
CA GLY A 103 26.50 -1.89 -19.25
C GLY A 103 26.08 -1.30 -17.90
N VAL A 104 24.80 -1.31 -17.54
CA VAL A 104 24.32 -0.93 -16.19
C VAL A 104 24.77 -1.95 -15.13
N LEU A 105 24.87 -3.23 -15.51
CA LEU A 105 25.19 -4.35 -14.64
C LEU A 105 26.64 -4.84 -14.78
N TRP A 106 27.51 -4.05 -15.40
CA TRP A 106 28.88 -4.45 -15.79
C TRP A 106 29.69 -5.07 -14.66
N ASP A 107 29.48 -4.61 -13.42
CA ASP A 107 30.15 -5.08 -12.21
C ASP A 107 29.53 -6.35 -11.61
N ARG A 108 28.39 -6.76 -12.13
CA ARG A 108 27.60 -7.90 -11.65
C ARG A 108 27.51 -9.05 -12.67
N LEU A 109 27.69 -8.76 -13.95
CA LEU A 109 27.65 -9.75 -15.02
C LEU A 109 29.06 -10.32 -15.27
N PRO A 110 29.29 -11.63 -15.04
CA PRO A 110 30.59 -12.24 -15.28
C PRO A 110 30.92 -12.31 -16.78
N GLU A 111 29.90 -12.53 -17.62
CA GLU A 111 30.06 -12.59 -19.08
C GLU A 111 29.20 -11.52 -19.74
N PRO A 112 29.81 -10.64 -20.57
CA PRO A 112 29.10 -9.54 -21.20
C PRO A 112 28.08 -9.98 -22.27
N ASP A 113 28.21 -11.21 -22.79
CA ASP A 113 27.35 -11.74 -23.86
C ASP A 113 26.19 -12.60 -23.36
N ASP A 114 25.97 -12.69 -22.04
CA ASP A 114 24.86 -13.41 -21.43
C ASP A 114 23.50 -12.90 -21.98
N GLU A 115 22.66 -13.81 -22.48
CA GLU A 115 21.32 -13.48 -22.97
C GLU A 115 20.38 -13.12 -21.81
N ALA A 116 19.45 -12.20 -22.05
CA ALA A 116 18.44 -11.87 -21.07
C ALA A 116 17.06 -12.43 -21.46
N ARG A 117 16.51 -13.31 -20.64
CA ARG A 117 15.09 -13.69 -20.75
C ARG A 117 14.19 -12.57 -20.27
N VAL A 118 13.11 -12.34 -21.01
CA VAL A 118 12.17 -11.27 -20.71
C VAL A 118 10.83 -11.82 -20.27
N TYR A 119 10.39 -11.40 -19.09
CA TYR A 119 9.09 -11.75 -18.54
C TYR A 119 8.27 -10.48 -18.33
N ARG A 120 7.07 -10.44 -18.90
CA ARG A 120 6.10 -9.38 -18.67
C ARG A 120 5.38 -9.60 -17.36
N ILE A 121 5.32 -8.58 -16.51
CA ILE A 121 4.57 -8.60 -15.25
C ILE A 121 3.21 -7.93 -15.48
N GLU A 122 2.12 -8.65 -15.18
CA GLU A 122 0.75 -8.19 -15.35
C GLU A 122 -0.12 -8.60 -14.14
N PRO A 123 -1.10 -7.78 -13.72
CA PRO A 123 -1.43 -6.44 -14.22
C PRO A 123 -0.51 -5.36 -13.65
N ALA A 124 -0.18 -4.35 -14.45
CA ALA A 124 0.60 -3.19 -14.04
C ALA A 124 0.06 -1.91 -14.69
N SER A 125 0.29 -0.75 -14.06
CA SER A 125 -0.09 0.58 -14.57
C SER A 125 0.79 1.05 -15.74
N HIS A 126 1.94 0.42 -15.90
CA HIS A 126 2.90 0.63 -16.98
C HIS A 126 3.33 -0.69 -17.61
N VAL A 127 4.12 -0.62 -18.68
CA VAL A 127 4.89 -1.78 -19.13
C VAL A 127 5.96 -2.07 -18.08
N VAL A 128 5.86 -3.22 -17.41
CA VAL A 128 6.85 -3.70 -16.44
C VAL A 128 7.35 -5.06 -16.89
N CYS A 129 8.67 -5.20 -17.00
CA CYS A 129 9.30 -6.44 -17.39
C CYS A 129 10.42 -6.82 -16.42
N ARG A 130 10.52 -8.12 -16.12
CA ARG A 130 11.71 -8.70 -15.49
C ARG A 130 12.66 -9.18 -16.58
N TYR A 131 13.91 -8.82 -16.44
CA TYR A 131 15.01 -9.26 -17.29
C TYR A 131 15.89 -10.18 -16.45
N GLU A 132 16.05 -11.41 -16.89
CA GLU A 132 16.81 -12.45 -16.21
C GLU A 132 18.03 -12.85 -17.05
N PHE A 133 19.21 -12.53 -16.58
CA PHE A 133 20.49 -12.99 -17.10
C PHE A 133 20.79 -14.34 -16.47
N ILE A 134 20.62 -15.42 -17.26
CA ILE A 134 20.52 -16.78 -16.73
C ILE A 134 21.85 -17.24 -16.17
N ASP A 135 22.92 -17.07 -16.96
CA ASP A 135 24.24 -17.58 -16.61
C ASP A 135 24.83 -16.82 -15.40
N ALA A 136 24.48 -15.55 -15.26
CA ALA A 136 24.81 -14.74 -14.08
C ALA A 136 23.92 -14.97 -12.88
N GLY A 137 22.71 -15.55 -13.06
CA GLY A 137 21.71 -15.66 -12.01
C GLY A 137 21.16 -14.32 -11.53
N ILE A 138 21.22 -13.28 -12.37
CA ILE A 138 20.82 -11.91 -12.04
C ILE A 138 19.48 -11.58 -12.67
N SER A 139 18.58 -10.98 -11.89
CA SER A 139 17.32 -10.44 -12.40
C SER A 139 17.16 -8.96 -12.03
N VAL A 140 16.61 -8.18 -12.95
CA VAL A 140 16.26 -6.77 -12.75
C VAL A 140 14.88 -6.46 -13.29
N ILE A 141 14.26 -5.40 -12.81
CA ILE A 141 12.98 -4.89 -13.29
C ILE A 141 13.19 -3.64 -14.14
N GLY A 142 12.59 -3.62 -15.33
CA GLY A 142 12.43 -2.42 -16.14
C GLY A 142 10.98 -1.92 -16.10
N LYS A 143 10.73 -0.72 -15.59
CA LYS A 143 9.44 -0.02 -15.59
C LYS A 143 9.48 1.09 -16.63
N PHE A 144 8.59 1.04 -17.64
CA PHE A 144 8.58 1.95 -18.79
C PHE A 144 7.48 3.00 -18.65
N PHE A 145 7.84 4.18 -18.24
CA PHE A 145 6.91 5.29 -17.99
C PHE A 145 6.33 5.89 -19.29
N GLY A 146 7.06 5.81 -20.41
CA GLY A 146 6.57 6.28 -21.72
C GLY A 146 5.47 5.42 -22.33
N ALA A 147 5.10 4.30 -21.71
CA ALA A 147 4.04 3.39 -22.13
C ALA A 147 2.99 3.20 -21.03
N PRO A 148 2.26 4.27 -20.62
CA PRO A 148 1.22 4.15 -19.60
C PRO A 148 0.04 3.32 -20.12
N THR A 149 -0.52 2.48 -19.26
CA THR A 149 -1.69 1.65 -19.59
C THR A 149 -3.02 2.33 -19.26
N GLY A 150 -3.01 3.59 -18.80
CA GLY A 150 -4.18 4.37 -18.39
C GLY A 150 -4.37 5.67 -19.15
N ALA A 151 -5.55 6.29 -19.06
CA ALA A 151 -5.92 7.53 -19.75
C ALA A 151 -5.32 8.78 -19.06
N LYS A 152 -4.00 8.91 -19.02
CA LYS A 152 -3.33 10.13 -18.56
C LYS A 152 -3.12 11.07 -19.75
N THR A 153 -3.92 12.14 -19.86
CA THR A 153 -3.89 13.10 -20.98
C THR A 153 -2.72 14.10 -20.93
N ARG A 154 -2.12 14.29 -19.74
CA ARG A 154 -0.91 15.11 -19.54
C ARG A 154 -0.02 14.37 -18.55
N TYR A 155 0.97 13.68 -19.08
CA TYR A 155 1.89 12.87 -18.31
C TYR A 155 3.32 13.07 -18.82
N ASP A 156 4.17 13.63 -17.97
CA ASP A 156 5.59 13.70 -18.23
C ASP A 156 6.27 12.43 -17.73
N ALA A 157 6.50 11.50 -18.66
CA ALA A 157 7.10 10.20 -18.38
C ALA A 157 8.51 10.33 -17.80
N ASN A 158 9.32 11.28 -18.31
CA ASN A 158 10.68 11.48 -17.81
C ASN A 158 10.68 12.05 -16.39
N ALA A 159 9.82 13.03 -16.12
CA ALA A 159 9.69 13.58 -14.77
C ALA A 159 9.23 12.51 -13.77
N ALA A 160 8.24 11.69 -14.13
CA ALA A 160 7.74 10.61 -13.27
C ALA A 160 8.83 9.56 -12.99
N MET A 161 9.54 9.11 -14.03
CA MET A 161 10.68 8.20 -13.93
C MET A 161 11.76 8.74 -12.99
N MET A 162 12.17 10.00 -13.19
CA MET A 162 13.23 10.61 -12.38
C MET A 162 12.79 10.82 -10.92
N ASN A 163 11.53 11.19 -10.70
CA ASN A 163 10.98 11.35 -9.36
C ASN A 163 11.03 10.02 -8.59
N GLU A 164 10.57 8.91 -9.19
CA GLU A 164 10.63 7.60 -8.53
C GLU A 164 12.07 7.14 -8.32
N PHE A 165 12.97 7.35 -9.30
CA PHE A 165 14.39 7.02 -9.17
C PHE A 165 15.05 7.74 -7.98
N HIS A 166 14.89 9.06 -7.89
CA HIS A 166 15.48 9.84 -6.80
C HIS A 166 14.86 9.50 -5.45
N LEU A 167 13.56 9.27 -5.42
CA LEU A 167 12.88 8.89 -4.19
C LEU A 167 13.38 7.55 -3.67
N LEU A 168 13.41 6.49 -4.50
CA LEU A 168 13.92 5.17 -4.10
C LEU A 168 15.32 5.26 -3.51
N ARG A 169 16.23 6.01 -4.16
CA ARG A 169 17.59 6.24 -3.64
C ARG A 169 17.61 6.98 -2.32
N SER A 170 16.72 7.94 -2.12
CA SER A 170 16.67 8.74 -0.89
C SER A 170 16.14 7.95 0.30
N ILE A 171 15.10 7.10 0.10
CA ILE A 171 14.44 6.37 1.19
C ILE A 171 15.07 5.00 1.48
N ALA A 172 15.90 4.44 0.60
CA ALA A 172 16.54 3.13 0.76
C ALA A 172 17.37 3.00 2.07
N ARG A 173 17.84 4.10 2.63
CA ARG A 173 18.55 4.12 3.92
C ARG A 173 17.65 3.91 5.13
N TRP A 174 16.33 4.08 4.97
CA TRP A 174 15.37 3.96 6.07
C TRP A 174 14.47 2.75 5.95
N VAL A 175 14.06 2.43 4.71
CA VAL A 175 13.10 1.35 4.44
C VAL A 175 13.60 0.46 3.31
N ARG A 176 13.20 -0.82 3.34
CA ARG A 176 13.54 -1.75 2.28
C ARG A 176 12.71 -1.46 1.04
N VAL A 177 13.37 -1.04 0.00
CA VAL A 177 12.85 -0.81 -1.36
C VAL A 177 13.81 -1.42 -2.37
N PRO A 178 13.39 -1.67 -3.62
CA PRO A 178 14.31 -2.11 -4.66
C PRO A 178 15.42 -1.08 -4.89
N GLY A 179 16.64 -1.52 -5.01
CA GLY A 179 17.76 -0.65 -5.40
C GLY A 179 17.50 -0.03 -6.77
N ALA A 180 17.50 1.30 -6.88
CA ALA A 180 17.35 2.02 -8.14
C ALA A 180 18.71 2.04 -8.87
N LEU A 181 18.82 1.29 -9.97
CA LEU A 181 20.08 1.02 -10.67
C LEU A 181 20.37 2.08 -11.74
N ALA A 182 19.42 2.32 -12.66
CA ALA A 182 19.61 3.27 -13.76
C ALA A 182 18.29 3.80 -14.30
N THR A 183 18.38 4.88 -15.09
CA THR A 183 17.29 5.44 -15.88
C THR A 183 17.74 5.70 -17.32
N ASN A 184 16.81 5.60 -18.27
CA ASN A 184 17.10 5.97 -19.66
C ASN A 184 15.85 6.52 -20.35
N SER A 185 15.89 7.80 -20.73
CA SER A 185 14.77 8.47 -21.41
C SER A 185 14.56 8.00 -22.85
N ARG A 186 15.59 7.45 -23.52
CA ARG A 186 15.52 6.99 -24.92
C ARG A 186 14.73 5.69 -25.04
N PHE A 187 14.71 4.83 -24.02
CA PHE A 187 13.94 3.61 -23.97
C PHE A 187 12.60 3.80 -23.27
N HIS A 188 11.73 4.65 -23.83
CA HIS A 188 10.40 4.94 -23.29
C HIS A 188 10.43 5.37 -21.82
N ALA A 189 11.42 6.16 -21.40
CA ALA A 189 11.63 6.58 -20.02
C ALA A 189 11.63 5.36 -19.07
N VAL A 190 12.61 4.48 -19.20
CA VAL A 190 12.74 3.28 -18.37
C VAL A 190 13.48 3.59 -17.07
N LEU A 191 12.92 3.10 -15.96
CA LEU A 191 13.58 2.95 -14.68
C LEU A 191 13.97 1.49 -14.50
N VAL A 192 15.24 1.22 -14.23
CA VAL A 192 15.74 -0.11 -13.88
C VAL A 192 15.98 -0.20 -12.39
N THR A 193 15.42 -1.22 -11.76
CA THR A 193 15.60 -1.52 -10.34
C THR A 193 16.03 -2.97 -10.14
N GLU A 194 16.54 -3.28 -8.95
CA GLU A 194 16.72 -4.66 -8.53
C GLU A 194 15.38 -5.41 -8.58
N TYR A 195 15.44 -6.69 -8.94
CA TYR A 195 14.33 -7.61 -8.77
C TYR A 195 14.27 -8.05 -7.30
N VAL A 196 13.13 -7.86 -6.67
CA VAL A 196 12.86 -8.37 -5.33
C VAL A 196 11.93 -9.57 -5.49
N PRO A 197 12.39 -10.78 -5.20
CA PRO A 197 11.54 -11.97 -5.21
C PRO A 197 10.53 -11.88 -4.06
N GLY A 198 9.57 -12.81 -4.06
CA GLY A 198 8.59 -12.91 -2.97
C GLY A 198 7.15 -12.77 -3.42
N ARG A 199 6.26 -12.97 -2.47
CA ARG A 199 4.82 -12.88 -2.69
C ARG A 199 4.29 -11.54 -2.21
N THR A 200 3.34 -11.00 -2.94
CA THR A 200 2.67 -9.76 -2.55
C THR A 200 1.65 -9.98 -1.43
N LEU A 201 1.36 -8.94 -0.63
CA LEU A 201 0.27 -8.98 0.34
C LEU A 201 -1.08 -9.33 -0.32
N ARG A 202 -1.27 -8.94 -1.58
CA ARG A 202 -2.47 -9.29 -2.38
C ARG A 202 -2.55 -10.80 -2.62
N GLU A 203 -1.44 -11.46 -2.92
CA GLU A 203 -1.37 -12.90 -3.13
C GLU A 203 -1.61 -13.68 -1.85
N LEU A 204 -1.08 -13.22 -0.71
CA LEU A 204 -1.34 -13.80 0.60
C LEU A 204 -2.82 -13.67 0.98
N LEU A 205 -3.40 -12.49 0.75
CA LEU A 205 -4.83 -12.24 0.98
C LEU A 205 -5.72 -13.11 0.10
N ALA A 206 -5.38 -13.25 -1.19
CA ALA A 206 -6.13 -14.08 -2.14
C ALA A 206 -6.05 -15.58 -1.80
N ALA A 207 -4.92 -16.02 -1.24
CA ALA A 207 -4.73 -17.40 -0.76
C ALA A 207 -5.45 -17.69 0.56
N GLY A 208 -6.01 -16.68 1.23
CA GLY A 208 -6.67 -16.83 2.54
C GLY A 208 -5.70 -17.08 3.68
N GLU A 209 -4.43 -16.73 3.50
CA GLU A 209 -3.40 -16.88 4.52
C GLU A 209 -3.56 -15.83 5.65
N SER A 210 -2.94 -16.10 6.79
CA SER A 210 -2.91 -15.15 7.90
C SER A 210 -2.08 -13.92 7.52
N LEU A 211 -2.65 -12.73 7.70
CA LEU A 211 -1.99 -11.47 7.36
C LEU A 211 -1.36 -10.75 8.57
N TYR A 212 -1.42 -11.31 9.77
CA TYR A 212 -0.93 -10.60 10.96
C TYR A 212 0.56 -10.26 10.87
N GLU A 213 1.40 -11.24 10.59
CA GLU A 213 2.84 -11.02 10.46
C GLU A 213 3.18 -10.11 9.26
N PRO A 214 2.67 -10.35 8.04
CA PRO A 214 2.84 -9.44 6.93
C PRO A 214 2.42 -8.00 7.23
N LEU A 215 1.28 -7.79 7.88
CA LEU A 215 0.79 -6.45 8.23
C LEU A 215 1.63 -5.78 9.32
N THR A 216 2.20 -6.53 10.25
CA THR A 216 3.20 -6.01 11.19
C THR A 216 4.40 -5.44 10.43
N GLY A 217 4.92 -6.19 9.46
CA GLY A 217 6.03 -5.73 8.62
C GLY A 217 5.70 -4.47 7.83
N VAL A 218 4.50 -4.40 7.23
CA VAL A 218 4.03 -3.20 6.51
C VAL A 218 3.86 -2.01 7.45
N ALA A 219 3.26 -2.21 8.63
CA ALA A 219 3.09 -1.16 9.64
C ALA A 219 4.43 -0.53 10.05
N HIS A 220 5.42 -1.37 10.35
CA HIS A 220 6.75 -0.91 10.74
C HIS A 220 7.49 -0.22 9.58
N LEU A 221 7.34 -0.71 8.33
CA LEU A 221 7.93 -0.08 7.15
C LEU A 221 7.33 1.31 6.93
N LEU A 222 6.00 1.43 6.89
CA LEU A 222 5.32 2.70 6.70
C LEU A 222 5.64 3.69 7.82
N ARG A 223 5.61 3.24 9.08
CA ARG A 223 5.97 4.07 10.21
C ARG A 223 7.38 4.61 10.07
N ARG A 224 8.37 3.76 9.77
CA ARG A 224 9.75 4.18 9.59
C ARG A 224 9.90 5.17 8.43
N LEU A 225 9.20 4.95 7.31
CA LEU A 225 9.17 5.90 6.20
C LEU A 225 8.65 7.27 6.66
N HIS A 226 7.50 7.29 7.33
CA HIS A 226 6.83 8.51 7.75
C HIS A 226 7.64 9.29 8.81
N GLU A 227 8.17 8.60 9.83
CA GLU A 227 8.99 9.22 10.89
C GLU A 227 10.33 9.76 10.35
N SER A 228 10.94 9.05 9.37
CA SER A 228 12.24 9.46 8.80
C SER A 228 12.15 10.59 7.77
N THR A 229 10.95 10.92 7.31
CA THR A 229 10.71 11.91 6.25
C THR A 229 9.79 13.05 6.68
N GLN A 230 9.79 13.38 7.99
CA GLN A 230 8.91 14.41 8.54
C GLN A 230 9.13 15.78 7.89
N THR A 231 8.01 16.45 7.60
CA THR A 231 7.91 17.79 7.01
C THR A 231 6.64 18.47 7.47
N SER A 232 6.31 19.66 6.97
CA SER A 232 4.99 20.27 7.18
C SER A 232 3.91 19.47 6.45
N CYS A 233 2.67 19.47 6.95
CA CYS A 233 1.55 18.82 6.28
C CYS A 233 0.74 19.83 5.45
N ASP A 234 0.49 19.49 4.18
CA ASP A 234 -0.43 20.22 3.31
C ASP A 234 -1.73 19.44 3.15
N ARG A 235 -2.62 19.56 4.12
CA ARG A 235 -3.92 18.87 4.10
C ARG A 235 -4.84 19.33 2.96
N GLU A 236 -4.67 20.55 2.45
CA GLU A 236 -5.50 21.07 1.36
C GLU A 236 -5.32 20.24 0.09
N ARG A 237 -4.13 19.68 -0.12
CA ARG A 237 -3.89 18.72 -1.22
C ARG A 237 -4.73 17.45 -1.09
N ASP A 238 -5.02 16.98 0.14
CA ASP A 238 -5.89 15.82 0.33
C ASP A 238 -7.34 16.16 0.01
N PHE A 239 -7.84 17.33 0.41
CA PHE A 239 -9.18 17.80 0.02
C PHE A 239 -9.30 18.01 -1.48
N ALA A 240 -8.32 18.64 -2.13
CA ALA A 240 -8.29 18.79 -3.58
C ALA A 240 -8.32 17.44 -4.28
N TYR A 241 -7.60 16.44 -3.74
CA TYR A 241 -7.60 15.09 -4.29
C TYR A 241 -8.96 14.39 -4.10
N PHE A 242 -9.64 14.59 -2.95
CA PHE A 242 -11.02 14.11 -2.78
C PHE A 242 -11.95 14.67 -3.87
N HIS A 243 -11.91 15.97 -4.11
CA HIS A 243 -12.73 16.59 -5.16
C HIS A 243 -12.42 16.01 -6.54
N ALA A 244 -11.16 15.83 -6.87
CA ALA A 244 -10.76 15.18 -8.12
C ALA A 244 -11.29 13.74 -8.24
N LEU A 245 -11.31 12.98 -7.14
CA LEU A 245 -11.88 11.63 -7.11
C LEU A 245 -13.40 11.64 -7.28
N LEU A 246 -14.11 12.60 -6.68
CA LEU A 246 -15.55 12.77 -6.86
C LEU A 246 -15.88 13.09 -8.34
N ASP A 247 -15.07 13.92 -9.00
CA ASP A 247 -15.19 14.21 -10.43
C ASP A 247 -14.96 12.96 -11.28
N GLN A 248 -13.89 12.20 -10.99
CA GLN A 248 -13.57 10.96 -11.71
C GLN A 248 -14.64 9.87 -11.52
N ASN A 249 -15.35 9.88 -10.40
CA ASN A 249 -16.48 8.99 -10.15
C ASN A 249 -17.75 9.44 -10.87
N GLY A 250 -17.84 10.64 -11.42
CA GLY A 250 -19.00 11.12 -12.17
C GLY A 250 -20.29 11.08 -11.33
N LEU A 251 -20.24 11.52 -10.07
CA LEU A 251 -21.39 11.49 -9.18
C LEU A 251 -22.46 12.48 -9.65
N PRO A 252 -23.77 12.13 -9.57
CA PRO A 252 -24.85 13.08 -9.80
C PRO A 252 -24.85 14.18 -8.73
N ALA A 253 -25.42 15.35 -9.05
CA ALA A 253 -25.38 16.53 -8.20
C ALA A 253 -25.78 16.27 -6.73
N PRO A 254 -26.88 15.54 -6.42
CA PRO A 254 -27.25 15.26 -5.01
C PRO A 254 -26.18 14.45 -4.25
N GLY A 255 -25.53 13.48 -4.93
CA GLY A 255 -24.44 12.69 -4.35
C GLY A 255 -23.22 13.56 -4.07
N ARG A 256 -22.85 14.42 -5.05
CA ARG A 256 -21.72 15.33 -4.93
C ARG A 256 -21.94 16.35 -3.78
N GLU A 257 -23.14 16.87 -3.62
CA GLU A 257 -23.49 17.77 -2.50
C GLU A 257 -23.37 17.08 -1.15
N ARG A 258 -23.83 15.81 -1.03
CA ARG A 258 -23.67 15.05 0.22
C ARG A 258 -22.21 14.88 0.59
N PHE A 259 -21.36 14.44 -0.33
CA PHE A 259 -19.92 14.33 -0.11
C PHE A 259 -19.30 15.68 0.23
N GLY A 260 -19.73 16.77 -0.45
CA GLY A 260 -19.27 18.14 -0.16
C GLY A 260 -19.55 18.59 1.26
N ARG A 261 -20.76 18.32 1.80
CA ARG A 261 -21.12 18.61 3.20
C ARG A 261 -20.27 17.80 4.19
N LEU A 262 -20.08 16.50 3.94
CA LEU A 262 -19.28 15.65 4.80
C LEU A 262 -17.80 16.06 4.80
N LEU A 263 -17.23 16.35 3.65
CA LEU A 263 -15.87 16.89 3.55
C LEU A 263 -15.72 18.25 4.23
N GLY A 264 -16.74 19.12 4.14
CA GLY A 264 -16.78 20.39 4.85
C GLY A 264 -16.69 20.22 6.36
N ALA A 265 -17.40 19.24 6.93
CA ALA A 265 -17.32 18.92 8.35
C ALA A 265 -15.90 18.46 8.76
N TRP A 266 -15.29 17.59 7.98
CA TRP A 266 -13.91 17.14 8.21
C TRP A 266 -12.88 18.26 8.06
N ARG A 267 -13.09 19.22 7.15
CA ARG A 267 -12.17 20.34 6.95
C ARG A 267 -12.03 21.22 8.20
N HIS A 268 -13.07 21.31 9.01
CA HIS A 268 -13.07 22.06 10.26
C HIS A 268 -12.70 21.21 11.48
N SER A 269 -12.51 19.91 11.31
CA SER A 269 -12.14 19.00 12.39
C SER A 269 -10.66 19.13 12.76
N PRO A 270 -10.33 19.24 14.06
CA PRO A 270 -8.96 19.16 14.52
C PRO A 270 -8.36 17.75 14.35
N ARG A 271 -9.20 16.73 14.17
CA ARG A 271 -8.74 15.32 14.08
C ARG A 271 -7.80 15.04 12.91
N ILE A 272 -7.97 15.73 11.77
CA ILE A 272 -7.12 15.55 10.59
C ILE A 272 -6.05 16.64 10.46
N CYS A 273 -5.65 17.26 11.57
CA CYS A 273 -4.55 18.19 11.64
C CYS A 273 -3.37 17.48 12.31
N PRO A 274 -2.46 16.82 11.56
CA PRO A 274 -1.29 16.22 12.14
C PRO A 274 -0.28 17.30 12.53
N ASP A 275 0.54 17.01 13.52
CA ASP A 275 1.65 17.87 13.94
C ASP A 275 2.71 18.01 12.83
N ALA A 276 2.87 16.95 12.02
CA ALA A 276 3.78 16.91 10.89
C ALA A 276 3.19 16.11 9.71
N GLY A 277 3.56 16.50 8.49
CA GLY A 277 3.42 15.69 7.29
C GLY A 277 4.65 14.81 7.08
N CYS A 278 4.62 14.01 6.02
CA CYS A 278 5.73 13.14 5.65
C CYS A 278 5.69 12.82 4.15
N VAL A 279 6.69 12.06 3.69
CA VAL A 279 6.60 11.34 2.42
C VAL A 279 5.73 10.10 2.63
N VAL A 280 4.65 9.99 1.86
CA VAL A 280 3.78 8.80 1.83
C VAL A 280 4.09 7.95 0.59
N HIS A 281 3.80 6.66 0.67
CA HIS A 281 3.82 5.78 -0.50
C HIS A 281 2.85 6.27 -1.58
N GLY A 282 1.68 6.75 -1.14
CA GLY A 282 0.66 7.35 -2.01
C GLY A 282 -0.20 6.36 -2.79
N ASP A 283 0.29 5.13 -3.00
CA ASP A 283 -0.43 3.99 -3.58
C ASP A 283 -0.22 2.73 -2.73
N ALA A 284 -0.50 2.84 -1.43
CA ALA A 284 -0.32 1.78 -0.44
C ALA A 284 -1.34 0.65 -0.62
N THR A 285 -1.34 0.01 -1.79
CA THR A 285 -2.22 -1.14 -2.10
C THR A 285 -1.53 -2.46 -1.75
N PRO A 286 -2.28 -3.55 -1.48
CA PRO A 286 -1.69 -4.85 -1.16
C PRO A 286 -0.74 -5.42 -2.23
N GLY A 287 -0.85 -4.98 -3.47
CA GLY A 287 0.06 -5.39 -4.56
C GLY A 287 1.46 -4.80 -4.47
N ASN A 288 1.63 -3.75 -3.68
CA ASN A 288 2.87 -2.97 -3.61
C ASN A 288 3.76 -3.33 -2.39
N TYR A 289 3.43 -4.41 -1.67
CA TYR A 289 4.25 -4.95 -0.58
C TYR A 289 4.63 -6.40 -0.86
N LEU A 290 5.92 -6.65 -0.97
CA LEU A 290 6.53 -7.95 -1.23
C LEU A 290 7.12 -8.53 0.07
N PHE A 291 7.03 -9.85 0.21
CA PHE A 291 7.55 -10.60 1.36
C PHE A 291 8.53 -11.67 0.90
N ASP A 292 9.80 -11.45 1.24
CA ASP A 292 10.92 -12.36 1.02
C ASP A 292 11.93 -12.19 2.16
N GLY A 293 11.74 -12.94 3.25
CA GLY A 293 12.55 -12.80 4.46
C GLY A 293 12.46 -11.42 5.13
N GLY A 294 11.49 -10.60 4.73
CA GLY A 294 11.20 -9.26 5.24
C GLY A 294 10.24 -8.52 4.31
N THR A 295 9.74 -7.35 4.74
CA THR A 295 8.80 -6.54 3.96
C THR A 295 9.56 -5.56 3.07
N CYS A 296 9.24 -5.54 1.78
CA CYS A 296 9.75 -4.60 0.79
C CYS A 296 8.59 -3.86 0.13
N ALA A 297 8.66 -2.52 0.02
CA ALA A 297 7.68 -1.72 -0.70
C ALA A 297 8.18 -1.39 -2.10
N VAL A 298 7.27 -1.44 -3.10
CA VAL A 298 7.55 -1.18 -4.52
C VAL A 298 6.53 -0.20 -5.09
N ASP A 299 6.82 0.38 -6.26
CA ASP A 299 5.92 1.27 -7.01
C ASP A 299 5.59 2.58 -6.27
N PHE A 300 6.61 3.41 -6.11
CA PHE A 300 6.49 4.74 -5.47
C PHE A 300 6.07 5.87 -6.43
N GLU A 301 5.56 5.55 -7.62
CA GLU A 301 5.10 6.58 -8.58
C GLU A 301 4.01 7.50 -7.99
N GLY A 302 3.17 6.96 -7.12
CA GLY A 302 2.10 7.69 -6.43
C GLY A 302 2.58 8.51 -5.23
N SER A 303 3.85 8.42 -4.88
CA SER A 303 4.41 9.06 -3.70
C SER A 303 4.30 10.57 -3.76
N ARG A 304 4.14 11.16 -2.60
CA ARG A 304 4.14 12.62 -2.40
C ARG A 304 4.69 12.98 -1.03
N ASP A 305 5.31 14.13 -0.96
CA ASP A 305 5.73 14.80 0.25
C ASP A 305 4.58 15.63 0.87
N HIS A 306 4.82 16.18 2.05
CA HIS A 306 3.87 17.04 2.77
C HIS A 306 2.49 16.42 2.98
N ALA A 307 2.41 15.09 2.98
CA ALA A 307 1.16 14.36 3.09
C ALA A 307 0.88 13.90 4.52
N HIS A 308 -0.40 13.66 4.80
CA HIS A 308 -0.83 13.12 6.08
C HIS A 308 -0.39 11.65 6.23
N PRO A 309 0.30 11.24 7.30
CA PRO A 309 0.84 9.87 7.44
C PRO A 309 -0.25 8.77 7.39
N ILE A 310 -1.45 9.02 7.96
CA ILE A 310 -2.54 8.04 8.00
C ILE A 310 -3.15 7.78 6.61
N ARG A 311 -2.78 8.56 5.59
CA ARG A 311 -3.26 8.36 4.23
C ARG A 311 -2.93 6.98 3.67
N ASP A 312 -1.71 6.49 3.85
CA ASP A 312 -1.30 5.16 3.37
C ASP A 312 -2.06 4.06 4.10
N LEU A 313 -2.25 4.19 5.41
CA LEU A 313 -3.02 3.24 6.21
C LEU A 313 -4.49 3.20 5.77
N GLY A 314 -5.10 4.36 5.47
CA GLY A 314 -6.48 4.43 4.99
C GLY A 314 -6.67 3.80 3.62
N ILE A 315 -5.72 4.00 2.69
CA ILE A 315 -5.72 3.35 1.38
C ILE A 315 -5.60 1.83 1.57
N LEU A 316 -4.64 1.36 2.35
CA LEU A 316 -4.44 -0.07 2.59
C LEU A 316 -5.64 -0.72 3.28
N ALA A 317 -6.21 -0.08 4.31
CA ALA A 317 -7.38 -0.56 5.02
C ALA A 317 -8.60 -0.70 4.11
N SER A 318 -8.86 0.29 3.25
CA SER A 318 -9.96 0.23 2.28
C SER A 318 -9.77 -0.89 1.25
N GLU A 319 -8.55 -1.13 0.77
CA GLU A 319 -8.22 -2.22 -0.16
C GLU A 319 -8.39 -3.59 0.50
N ILE A 320 -7.94 -3.77 1.75
CA ILE A 320 -8.14 -5.01 2.51
C ILE A 320 -9.64 -5.27 2.69
N LYS A 321 -10.41 -4.25 3.10
CA LYS A 321 -11.86 -4.40 3.33
C LYS A 321 -12.64 -4.63 2.05
N ALA A 322 -12.21 -4.06 0.92
CA ALA A 322 -12.80 -4.24 -0.38
C ALA A 322 -12.36 -5.54 -1.10
N SER A 323 -11.48 -6.33 -0.49
CA SER A 323 -11.00 -7.59 -1.07
C SER A 323 -11.96 -8.74 -0.78
N PRO A 324 -12.09 -9.72 -1.69
CA PRO A 324 -12.85 -10.95 -1.43
C PRO A 324 -12.24 -11.71 -0.23
N GLY A 325 -13.09 -12.27 0.63
CA GLY A 325 -12.62 -13.01 1.81
C GLY A 325 -12.33 -12.15 3.03
N SER A 326 -12.75 -10.88 3.02
CA SER A 326 -12.48 -9.88 4.07
C SER A 326 -13.21 -10.09 5.40
N ALA A 327 -13.65 -11.32 5.73
CA ALA A 327 -14.35 -11.58 7.01
C ALA A 327 -13.54 -11.13 8.25
N ARG A 328 -12.22 -11.12 8.15
CA ARG A 328 -11.29 -10.68 9.20
C ARG A 328 -10.71 -9.27 8.95
N ALA A 329 -11.25 -8.52 8.00
CA ALA A 329 -10.67 -7.22 7.62
C ALA A 329 -10.56 -6.25 8.81
N GLU A 330 -11.56 -6.20 9.69
CA GLU A 330 -11.54 -5.33 10.88
C GLU A 330 -10.40 -5.70 11.85
N ASP A 331 -10.18 -7.01 12.05
CA ASP A 331 -9.08 -7.51 12.91
C ASP A 331 -7.73 -7.14 12.30
N TYR A 332 -7.58 -7.30 10.98
CA TYR A 332 -6.36 -6.94 10.25
C TYR A 332 -6.09 -5.43 10.26
N ILE A 333 -7.12 -4.60 10.10
CA ILE A 333 -7.01 -3.15 10.15
C ILE A 333 -6.62 -2.69 11.57
N GLY A 334 -7.26 -3.26 12.59
CA GLY A 334 -6.89 -2.99 13.99
C GLY A 334 -5.45 -3.37 14.30
N HIS A 335 -5.01 -4.55 13.83
CA HIS A 335 -3.64 -5.01 13.99
C HIS A 335 -2.63 -4.08 13.28
N LEU A 336 -2.92 -3.69 12.02
CA LEU A 336 -2.09 -2.75 11.26
C LEU A 336 -1.91 -1.43 12.02
N LEU A 337 -3.00 -0.84 12.50
CA LEU A 337 -2.98 0.43 13.25
C LEU A 337 -2.22 0.30 14.57
N TRP A 338 -2.41 -0.82 15.29
CA TRP A 338 -1.71 -1.06 16.56
C TRP A 338 -0.20 -1.10 16.36
N HIS A 339 0.29 -1.85 15.39
CA HIS A 339 1.72 -1.96 15.11
C HIS A 339 2.32 -0.72 14.44
N TYR A 340 1.49 0.10 13.82
CA TYR A 340 1.91 1.40 13.32
C TYR A 340 2.06 2.44 14.43
N SER A 341 1.28 2.35 15.50
CA SER A 341 1.19 3.37 16.55
C SER A 341 2.21 3.15 17.68
N ASN A 342 2.70 4.24 18.28
CA ASN A 342 3.57 4.26 19.46
C ASN A 342 2.74 4.32 20.74
N GLY A 343 2.00 3.24 21.03
CA GLY A 343 1.18 3.13 22.23
C GLY A 343 -0.28 3.56 22.02
N GLU A 344 -1.03 3.47 23.10
CA GLU A 344 -2.49 3.53 23.08
C GLU A 344 -3.06 4.90 22.67
N GLU A 345 -2.42 5.98 23.08
CA GLU A 345 -2.86 7.34 22.73
C GLU A 345 -2.76 7.61 21.23
N GLU A 346 -1.61 7.28 20.65
CA GLU A 346 -1.41 7.41 19.21
C GLU A 346 -2.33 6.48 18.43
N PHE A 347 -2.53 5.24 18.92
CA PHE A 347 -3.48 4.31 18.34
C PHE A 347 -4.90 4.88 18.30
N ARG A 348 -5.40 5.46 19.42
CA ARG A 348 -6.72 6.10 19.45
C ARG A 348 -6.81 7.27 18.46
N ARG A 349 -5.78 8.12 18.42
CA ARG A 349 -5.71 9.25 17.48
C ARG A 349 -5.73 8.78 16.03
N ASN A 350 -4.91 7.80 15.68
CA ASN A 350 -4.83 7.24 14.33
C ASN A 350 -6.15 6.56 13.92
N THR A 351 -6.79 5.84 14.85
CA THR A 351 -8.11 5.21 14.64
C THR A 351 -9.20 6.27 14.36
N ALA A 352 -9.17 7.41 15.05
CA ALA A 352 -10.14 8.49 14.84
C ALA A 352 -9.97 9.19 13.48
N GLN A 353 -8.77 9.17 12.90
CA GLN A 353 -8.44 9.79 11.60
C GLN A 353 -8.68 8.85 10.42
N LEU A 354 -8.58 7.53 10.66
CA LEU A 354 -8.61 6.50 9.63
C LEU A 354 -9.83 6.58 8.71
N PRO A 355 -11.07 6.80 9.18
CA PRO A 355 -12.24 6.83 8.33
C PRO A 355 -12.16 7.87 7.20
N PHE A 356 -11.57 9.04 7.45
CA PHE A 356 -11.36 10.05 6.42
C PHE A 356 -10.52 9.50 5.26
N PHE A 357 -9.43 8.84 5.55
CA PHE A 357 -8.53 8.29 4.52
C PHE A 357 -9.02 6.97 3.93
N MET A 358 -9.81 6.18 4.66
CA MET A 358 -10.53 5.03 4.08
C MET A 358 -11.56 5.48 3.04
N ALA A 359 -12.30 6.58 3.30
CA ALA A 359 -13.21 7.14 2.32
C ALA A 359 -12.49 7.53 1.02
N LEU A 360 -11.31 8.14 1.14
CA LEU A 360 -10.45 8.44 -0.01
C LEU A 360 -10.05 7.15 -0.76
N GLY A 361 -9.67 6.10 -0.04
CA GLY A 361 -9.34 4.80 -0.61
C GLY A 361 -10.52 4.16 -1.36
N TYR A 362 -11.71 4.16 -0.78
CA TYR A 362 -12.91 3.63 -1.45
C TYR A 362 -13.27 4.40 -2.73
N LEU A 363 -13.17 5.73 -2.73
CA LEU A 363 -13.38 6.53 -3.94
C LEU A 363 -12.33 6.23 -5.02
N ARG A 364 -11.07 5.94 -4.64
CA ARG A 364 -10.04 5.48 -5.57
C ARG A 364 -10.40 4.15 -6.21
N ILE A 365 -10.95 3.22 -5.44
CA ILE A 365 -11.36 1.91 -5.93
C ILE A 365 -12.62 2.03 -6.81
N ALA A 366 -13.62 2.82 -6.41
CA ALA A 366 -14.90 2.96 -7.08
C ALA A 366 -14.80 3.48 -8.53
N ARG A 367 -13.78 4.32 -8.82
CA ARG A 367 -13.54 4.84 -10.17
C ARG A 367 -12.97 3.82 -11.17
N LEU A 368 -12.52 2.65 -10.68
CA LEU A 368 -11.84 1.66 -11.53
C LEU A 368 -12.87 0.89 -12.37
N PRO A 369 -12.71 0.84 -13.71
CA PRO A 369 -13.72 0.22 -14.59
C PRO A 369 -14.02 -1.25 -14.25
N TRP A 370 -13.02 -1.98 -13.78
CA TRP A 370 -13.18 -3.40 -13.40
C TRP A 370 -13.86 -3.60 -12.04
N ARG A 371 -14.12 -2.53 -11.28
CA ARG A 371 -14.89 -2.52 -10.03
C ARG A 371 -16.30 -1.95 -10.20
N ALA A 372 -16.75 -1.75 -11.45
CA ALA A 372 -18.05 -1.16 -11.75
C ALA A 372 -19.24 -1.88 -11.07
N ALA A 373 -19.18 -3.21 -10.93
CA ALA A 373 -20.22 -3.99 -10.25
C ALA A 373 -20.32 -3.73 -8.74
N GLU A 374 -19.29 -3.16 -8.12
CA GLU A 374 -19.21 -2.87 -6.68
C GLU A 374 -19.26 -1.39 -6.39
N ARG A 375 -19.37 -0.58 -7.43
CA ARG A 375 -19.23 0.87 -7.36
C ARG A 375 -20.17 1.50 -6.33
N ASP A 376 -21.44 1.13 -6.35
CA ASP A 376 -22.44 1.72 -5.44
C ASP A 376 -22.17 1.34 -3.98
N TRP A 377 -21.73 0.12 -3.72
CA TRP A 377 -21.29 -0.30 -2.40
C TRP A 377 -20.04 0.48 -1.95
N LEU A 378 -19.04 0.63 -2.82
CA LEU A 378 -17.81 1.38 -2.52
C LEU A 378 -18.11 2.86 -2.23
N LEU A 379 -19.02 3.47 -2.97
CA LEU A 379 -19.47 4.84 -2.71
C LEU A 379 -20.22 4.94 -1.38
N GLY A 380 -21.06 3.96 -1.05
CA GLY A 380 -21.74 3.86 0.25
C GLY A 380 -20.76 3.73 1.42
N GLU A 381 -19.72 2.88 1.28
CA GLU A 381 -18.67 2.76 2.31
C GLU A 381 -17.87 4.07 2.48
N ALA A 382 -17.56 4.76 1.36
CA ALA A 382 -16.90 6.07 1.42
C ALA A 382 -17.76 7.11 2.15
N GLU A 383 -19.06 7.16 1.86
CA GLU A 383 -20.01 8.05 2.53
C GLU A 383 -20.13 7.71 4.02
N ALA A 384 -20.27 6.44 4.37
CA ALA A 384 -20.35 5.95 5.75
C ALA A 384 -19.09 6.31 6.56
N CYS A 385 -17.91 6.15 5.97
CA CYS A 385 -16.65 6.54 6.60
C CYS A 385 -16.59 8.04 6.89
N LEU A 386 -17.00 8.90 5.96
CA LEU A 386 -17.03 10.34 6.20
C LEU A 386 -18.11 10.74 7.21
N ALA A 387 -19.26 10.05 7.22
CA ALA A 387 -20.36 10.28 8.17
C ALA A 387 -20.06 9.78 9.59
N ALA A 388 -19.13 8.84 9.76
CA ALA A 388 -18.66 8.39 11.10
C ALA A 388 -18.02 9.53 11.92
N GLY A 389 -17.82 10.64 11.29
CA GLY A 389 -17.82 11.96 11.84
C GLY A 389 -16.50 12.50 12.33
N PRO A 390 -16.36 13.84 12.16
CA PRO A 390 -15.36 14.61 12.89
C PRO A 390 -15.83 14.91 14.33
N GLY A 391 -16.76 14.11 14.92
CA GLY A 391 -17.43 14.29 16.19
C GLY A 391 -16.65 14.82 17.33
#